data_2de8db839ffb33053723c41b602cde0e
#
_entry.id   2de8db839ffb33053723c41b602cde0e
#
_cell.length_a   1.000
_cell.length_b   1.000
_cell.length_c   1.000
_cell.angle_alpha   90.00
_cell.angle_beta   90.00
_cell.angle_gamma   90.00
#
_symmetry.space_group_name_H-M   'P 1'
#
loop_
_entity.id
_entity.type
_entity.pdbx_description
1 polymer ?
#
loop_
_entity_poly.entity_id
_entity_poly.type
_entity_poly.pdbx_seq_one_letter_code
_entity_poly.pdbx_strand_id
1 'polypeptide(L)'
;AVVLILLIAALMVYVFITFFIKKTYLVISRRIVLETRTYDAVPPGKFMFLLRVKRWMKASWVLIVNNVYEILWSLTIVGIFVKHFSYMLVPYIIAENPDMKANEAITLSRKMMKGYKWRAFLYGLSFIGWTVIGMATLGVVGVLFVNPYKAAFYAEFYANVRAVYLEKEPEAVQWLNDSYL
;
A
#
# COMPACT_ATOMS: atom_id res chain seq x y z
N ALA A 1 13.56 37.24 10.29
CA ALA A 1 12.30 37.04 9.55
C ALA A 1 12.48 36.18 8.31
N VAL A 2 13.36 36.55 7.35
CA VAL A 2 13.55 35.83 6.07
C VAL A 2 13.95 34.36 6.26
N VAL A 3 14.93 34.07 7.12
CA VAL A 3 15.37 32.69 7.40
C VAL A 3 14.24 31.83 7.98
N LEU A 4 13.42 32.39 8.86
CA LEU A 4 12.26 31.67 9.43
C LEU A 4 11.22 31.34 8.35
N ILE A 5 10.94 32.26 7.44
CA ILE A 5 10.02 32.04 6.32
C ILE A 5 10.55 30.93 5.40
N LEU A 6 11.84 30.93 5.08
CA LEU A 6 12.45 29.89 4.27
C LEU A 6 12.40 28.52 4.94
N LEU A 7 12.62 28.45 6.25
CA LEU A 7 12.52 27.18 7.00
C LEU A 7 11.08 26.65 7.01
N ILE A 8 10.09 27.51 7.22
CA ILE A 8 8.67 27.14 7.17
C ILE A 8 8.29 26.66 5.76
N ALA A 9 8.72 27.36 4.71
CA ALA A 9 8.47 26.96 3.33
C ALA A 9 9.12 25.60 3.02
N ALA A 10 10.36 25.38 3.42
CA ALA A 10 11.06 24.11 3.24
C ALA A 10 10.35 22.97 4.00
N LEU A 11 9.89 23.21 5.22
CA LEU A 11 9.12 22.25 5.99
C LEU A 11 7.78 21.90 5.31
N MET A 12 7.05 22.90 4.80
CA MET A 12 5.81 22.65 4.07
C MET A 12 6.02 21.83 2.80
N VAL A 13 7.07 22.14 2.03
CA VAL A 13 7.43 21.37 0.84
C VAL A 13 7.81 19.93 1.22
N TYR A 14 8.58 19.75 2.26
CA TYR A 14 8.96 18.42 2.76
C TYR A 14 7.74 17.59 3.19
N VAL A 15 6.83 18.20 3.94
CA VAL A 15 5.56 17.56 4.37
C VAL A 15 4.72 17.19 3.15
N PHE A 16 4.55 18.10 2.19
CA PHE A 16 3.81 17.83 0.96
C PHE A 16 4.39 16.66 0.18
N ILE A 17 5.71 16.66 -0.06
CA ILE A 17 6.41 15.58 -0.76
C ILE A 17 6.21 14.25 -0.02
N THR A 18 6.40 14.24 1.30
CA THR A 18 6.32 13.00 2.09
C THR A 18 4.89 12.44 2.12
N PHE A 19 3.89 13.26 2.33
CA PHE A 19 2.52 12.78 2.50
C PHE A 19 1.79 12.56 1.17
N PHE A 20 2.04 13.34 0.15
CA PHE A 20 1.32 13.21 -1.12
C PHE A 20 2.11 12.42 -2.17
N ILE A 21 3.35 12.80 -2.45
CA ILE A 21 4.11 12.18 -3.54
C ILE A 21 4.49 10.74 -3.20
N LYS A 22 5.04 10.49 -2.00
CA LYS A 22 5.41 9.12 -1.59
C LYS A 22 4.19 8.20 -1.51
N LYS A 23 3.04 8.70 -1.05
CA LYS A 23 1.80 7.89 -0.99
C LYS A 23 1.23 7.62 -2.38
N THR A 24 1.22 8.60 -3.26
CA THR A 24 0.86 8.41 -4.67
C THR A 24 1.75 7.35 -5.32
N TYR A 25 3.07 7.46 -5.15
CA TYR A 25 4.03 6.47 -5.64
C TYR A 25 3.77 5.06 -5.09
N LEU A 26 3.44 4.95 -3.80
CA LEU A 26 3.10 3.66 -3.20
C LEU A 26 1.91 3.01 -3.90
N VAL A 27 0.83 3.75 -4.15
CA VAL A 27 -0.36 3.21 -4.85
C VAL A 27 -0.01 2.81 -6.27
N ILE A 28 0.73 3.64 -7.00
CA ILE A 28 1.17 3.34 -8.37
C ILE A 28 2.01 2.07 -8.39
N SER A 29 2.98 1.94 -7.49
CA SER A 29 3.83 0.74 -7.42
C SER A 29 3.03 -0.53 -7.12
N ARG A 30 2.03 -0.46 -6.23
CA ARG A 30 1.14 -1.60 -5.97
C ARG A 30 0.30 -1.96 -7.19
N ARG A 31 -0.19 -0.95 -7.91
CA ARG A 31 -0.93 -1.16 -9.15
C ARG A 31 -0.08 -1.86 -10.19
N ILE A 32 1.14 -1.38 -10.43
CA ILE A 32 2.04 -1.98 -11.42
C ILE A 32 2.29 -3.44 -11.11
N VAL A 33 2.57 -3.78 -9.85
CA VAL A 33 2.81 -5.18 -9.45
C VAL A 33 1.54 -6.03 -9.59
N LEU A 34 0.35 -5.50 -9.41
CA LEU A 34 -0.89 -6.23 -9.70
C LEU A 34 -1.07 -6.46 -11.21
N GLU A 35 -0.75 -5.46 -12.04
CA GLU A 35 -0.85 -5.56 -13.49
C GLU A 35 0.12 -6.59 -14.10
N THR A 36 1.29 -6.84 -13.50
CA THR A 36 2.22 -7.89 -13.95
C THR A 36 1.64 -9.30 -13.89
N ARG A 37 0.49 -9.49 -13.21
CA ARG A 37 -0.23 -10.77 -13.23
C ARG A 37 -1.06 -10.96 -14.51
N THR A 38 -1.42 -9.85 -15.17
CA THR A 38 -2.29 -9.86 -16.35
C THR A 38 -1.51 -9.64 -17.64
N TYR A 39 -0.39 -8.93 -17.57
CA TYR A 39 0.42 -8.57 -18.72
C TYR A 39 1.86 -9.08 -18.58
N ASP A 40 2.41 -9.68 -19.62
CA ASP A 40 3.83 -10.05 -19.68
C ASP A 40 4.75 -8.82 -19.59
N ALA A 41 4.31 -7.69 -20.16
CA ALA A 41 4.95 -6.38 -20.03
C ALA A 41 3.91 -5.32 -19.71
N VAL A 42 4.06 -4.64 -18.56
CA VAL A 42 3.13 -3.58 -18.15
C VAL A 42 3.28 -2.36 -19.04
N PRO A 43 2.22 -1.91 -19.73
CA PRO A 43 2.28 -0.73 -20.61
C PRO A 43 2.72 0.53 -19.83
N PRO A 44 3.61 1.39 -20.41
CA PRO A 44 4.08 2.60 -19.73
C PRO A 44 2.98 3.55 -19.25
N GLY A 45 1.82 3.56 -19.92
CA GLY A 45 0.67 4.35 -19.54
C GLY A 45 0.08 4.00 -18.17
N LYS A 46 0.37 2.80 -17.63
CA LYS A 46 -0.10 2.36 -16.32
C LYS A 46 0.65 3.05 -15.16
N PHE A 47 1.87 3.53 -15.38
CA PHE A 47 2.59 4.33 -14.39
C PHE A 47 1.89 5.65 -14.06
N MET A 48 1.17 6.21 -15.03
CA MET A 48 0.47 7.49 -14.90
C MET A 48 -1.04 7.35 -14.62
N PHE A 49 -1.52 6.14 -14.26
CA PHE A 49 -2.97 5.90 -14.16
C PHE A 49 -3.67 6.83 -13.15
N LEU A 50 -3.09 7.08 -11.98
CA LEU A 50 -3.69 7.98 -10.97
C LEU A 50 -3.78 9.43 -11.45
N LEU A 51 -2.78 9.88 -12.23
CA LEU A 51 -2.80 11.23 -12.82
C LEU A 51 -3.84 11.30 -13.95
N ARG A 52 -3.91 10.24 -14.78
CA ARG A 52 -4.88 10.14 -15.88
C ARG A 52 -6.32 10.18 -15.37
N VAL A 53 -6.64 9.42 -14.30
CA VAL A 53 -7.98 9.44 -13.71
C VAL A 53 -8.20 10.61 -12.74
N LYS A 54 -7.20 11.49 -12.55
CA LYS A 54 -7.25 12.66 -11.65
C LYS A 54 -7.61 12.32 -10.20
N ARG A 55 -7.20 11.14 -9.72
CA ARG A 55 -7.56 10.62 -8.38
C ARG A 55 -6.38 10.53 -7.39
N TRP A 56 -5.21 11.02 -7.79
CA TRP A 56 -4.00 10.91 -6.97
C TRP A 56 -4.13 11.55 -5.57
N MET A 57 -4.80 12.69 -5.46
CA MET A 57 -5.05 13.33 -4.16
C MET A 57 -5.95 12.47 -3.27
N LYS A 58 -7.03 11.92 -3.83
CA LYS A 58 -7.96 11.06 -3.10
C LYS A 58 -7.27 9.78 -2.62
N ALA A 59 -6.51 9.12 -3.49
CA ALA A 59 -5.73 7.94 -3.15
C ALA A 59 -4.71 8.21 -2.03
N SER A 60 -3.98 9.33 -2.12
CA SER A 60 -3.03 9.75 -1.08
C SER A 60 -3.74 10.06 0.23
N TRP A 61 -4.90 10.73 0.19
CA TRP A 61 -5.70 11.02 1.37
C TRP A 61 -6.12 9.76 2.12
N VAL A 62 -6.58 8.73 1.41
CA VAL A 62 -6.94 7.44 2.02
C VAL A 62 -5.76 6.83 2.78
N LEU A 63 -4.55 6.88 2.20
CA LEU A 63 -3.35 6.36 2.87
C LEU A 63 -2.90 7.23 4.05
N ILE A 64 -3.15 8.54 4.00
CA ILE A 64 -2.90 9.44 5.15
C ILE A 64 -3.85 9.07 6.29
N VAL A 65 -5.14 8.92 6.03
CA VAL A 65 -6.13 8.50 7.03
C VAL A 65 -5.77 7.13 7.60
N ASN A 66 -5.37 6.18 6.76
CA ASN A 66 -4.88 4.87 7.22
C ASN A 66 -3.70 5.00 8.19
N ASN A 67 -2.70 5.85 7.88
CA ASN A 67 -1.58 6.09 8.79
C ASN A 67 -2.01 6.71 10.12
N VAL A 68 -2.97 7.65 10.10
CA VAL A 68 -3.52 8.23 11.34
C VAL A 68 -4.13 7.14 12.20
N TYR A 69 -4.92 6.24 11.62
CA TYR A 69 -5.45 5.09 12.36
C TYR A 69 -4.34 4.17 12.89
N GLU A 70 -3.29 3.88 12.12
CA GLU A 70 -2.15 3.10 12.58
C GLU A 70 -1.44 3.77 13.77
N ILE A 71 -1.21 5.09 13.71
CA ILE A 71 -0.61 5.86 14.82
C ILE A 71 -1.50 5.82 16.06
N LEU A 72 -2.80 6.03 15.94
CA LEU A 72 -3.72 5.95 17.08
C LEU A 72 -3.69 4.57 17.75
N TRP A 73 -3.62 3.50 16.97
CA TRP A 73 -3.52 2.15 17.51
C TRP A 73 -2.13 1.80 18.02
N SER A 74 -1.09 2.54 17.62
CA SER A 74 0.28 2.34 18.11
C SER A 74 0.45 2.74 19.58
N LEU A 75 -0.50 3.45 20.16
CA LEU A 75 -0.54 3.72 21.61
C LEU A 75 -0.75 2.44 22.44
N THR A 76 -1.18 1.35 21.81
CA THR A 76 -1.33 0.05 22.47
C THR A 76 -0.43 -0.99 21.81
N ILE A 77 0.36 -1.72 22.59
CA ILE A 77 1.30 -2.75 22.08
C ILE A 77 0.58 -3.77 21.20
N VAL A 78 -0.57 -4.27 21.63
CA VAL A 78 -1.38 -5.22 20.87
C VAL A 78 -1.95 -4.56 19.59
N GLY A 79 -2.33 -3.29 19.69
CA GLY A 79 -2.86 -2.51 18.57
C GLY A 79 -1.86 -2.37 17.42
N ILE A 80 -0.57 -2.16 17.72
CA ILE A 80 0.49 -2.07 16.69
C ILE A 80 0.45 -3.31 15.79
N PHE A 81 0.58 -4.49 16.38
CA PHE A 81 0.63 -5.75 15.61
C PHE A 81 -0.67 -6.04 14.89
N VAL A 82 -1.80 -6.08 15.61
CA VAL A 82 -3.09 -6.48 15.05
C VAL A 82 -3.58 -5.52 13.97
N LYS A 83 -3.39 -4.21 14.15
CA LYS A 83 -3.90 -3.20 13.22
C LYS A 83 -2.98 -2.98 12.03
N HIS A 84 -1.67 -3.05 12.22
CA HIS A 84 -0.72 -3.01 11.12
C HIS A 84 -1.06 -4.07 10.06
N PHE A 85 -1.21 -5.33 10.48
CA PHE A 85 -1.61 -6.40 9.55
C PHE A 85 -3.06 -6.26 9.05
N SER A 86 -3.96 -5.66 9.83
CA SER A 86 -5.34 -5.43 9.38
C SER A 86 -5.44 -4.41 8.26
N TYR A 87 -4.53 -3.45 8.19
CA TYR A 87 -4.57 -2.33 7.24
C TYR A 87 -3.59 -2.48 6.07
N MET A 88 -2.77 -3.54 6.06
CA MET A 88 -1.72 -3.72 5.07
C MET A 88 -2.23 -3.85 3.63
N LEU A 89 -3.50 -4.24 3.42
CA LEU A 89 -4.09 -4.37 2.08
C LEU A 89 -4.67 -3.06 1.55
N VAL A 90 -4.80 -2.01 2.37
CA VAL A 90 -5.38 -0.71 1.94
C VAL A 90 -4.70 -0.14 0.69
N PRO A 91 -3.35 -0.13 0.55
CA PRO A 91 -2.71 0.39 -0.66
C PRO A 91 -3.08 -0.39 -1.93
N TYR A 92 -3.32 -1.70 -1.82
CA TYR A 92 -3.74 -2.55 -2.95
C TYR A 92 -5.20 -2.29 -3.32
N ILE A 93 -6.08 -2.18 -2.33
CA ILE A 93 -7.50 -1.85 -2.52
C ILE A 93 -7.64 -0.51 -3.25
N ILE A 94 -6.88 0.51 -2.84
CA ILE A 94 -6.89 1.83 -3.49
C ILE A 94 -6.21 1.79 -4.86
N ALA A 95 -5.27 0.87 -5.09
CA ALA A 95 -4.70 0.65 -6.42
C ALA A 95 -5.72 0.05 -7.40
N GLU A 96 -6.67 -0.76 -6.92
CA GLU A 96 -7.80 -1.25 -7.73
C GLU A 96 -8.90 -0.19 -7.88
N ASN A 97 -9.32 0.43 -6.79
CA ASN A 97 -10.40 1.41 -6.78
C ASN A 97 -9.98 2.71 -6.09
N PRO A 98 -9.41 3.70 -6.83
CA PRO A 98 -9.01 4.99 -6.29
C PRO A 98 -10.17 5.88 -5.81
N ASP A 99 -11.40 5.52 -6.14
CA ASP A 99 -12.60 6.26 -5.75
C ASP A 99 -13.20 5.81 -4.43
N MET A 100 -12.66 4.74 -3.83
CA MET A 100 -13.14 4.26 -2.54
C MET A 100 -12.85 5.26 -1.41
N LYS A 101 -13.79 5.42 -0.48
CA LYS A 101 -13.59 6.27 0.69
C LYS A 101 -12.63 5.60 1.70
N ALA A 102 -11.91 6.42 2.49
CA ALA A 102 -10.91 5.93 3.44
C ALA A 102 -11.47 4.88 4.41
N ASN A 103 -12.61 5.16 5.02
CA ASN A 103 -13.23 4.24 5.99
C ASN A 103 -13.72 2.93 5.35
N GLU A 104 -14.16 2.98 4.10
CA GLU A 104 -14.59 1.80 3.33
C GLU A 104 -13.38 0.92 3.01
N ALA A 105 -12.28 1.50 2.48
CA ALA A 105 -11.05 0.79 2.18
C ALA A 105 -10.42 0.14 3.43
N ILE A 106 -10.38 0.87 4.55
CA ILE A 106 -9.88 0.36 5.83
C ILE A 106 -10.76 -0.78 6.35
N THR A 107 -12.08 -0.63 6.26
CA THR A 107 -13.03 -1.65 6.71
C THR A 107 -12.94 -2.90 5.84
N LEU A 108 -12.85 -2.74 4.52
CA LEU A 108 -12.66 -3.84 3.58
C LEU A 108 -11.34 -4.59 3.85
N SER A 109 -10.23 -3.87 4.01
CA SER A 109 -8.94 -4.47 4.37
C SER A 109 -9.02 -5.29 5.66
N ARG A 110 -9.71 -4.78 6.68
CA ARG A 110 -9.94 -5.49 7.96
C ARG A 110 -10.74 -6.78 7.78
N LYS A 111 -11.80 -6.75 6.96
CA LYS A 111 -12.62 -7.94 6.65
C LYS A 111 -11.80 -8.98 5.90
N MET A 112 -11.12 -8.58 4.84
CA MET A 112 -10.26 -9.46 4.03
C MET A 112 -9.15 -10.11 4.87
N MET A 113 -8.52 -9.35 5.78
CA MET A 113 -7.43 -9.84 6.64
C MET A 113 -7.89 -10.67 7.84
N LYS A 114 -9.20 -10.91 8.00
CA LYS A 114 -9.72 -11.76 9.07
C LYS A 114 -9.29 -13.22 8.82
N GLY A 115 -8.50 -13.78 9.75
CA GLY A 115 -7.91 -15.12 9.64
C GLY A 115 -6.53 -15.17 8.97
N TYR A 116 -6.10 -14.11 8.27
CA TYR A 116 -4.82 -14.06 7.56
C TYR A 116 -3.70 -13.31 8.29
N LYS A 117 -4.00 -12.57 9.38
CA LYS A 117 -3.02 -11.72 10.09
C LYS A 117 -1.80 -12.49 10.59
N TRP A 118 -2.01 -13.68 11.15
CA TRP A 118 -0.93 -14.51 11.63
C TRP A 118 -0.03 -15.01 10.49
N ARG A 119 -0.64 -15.42 9.36
CA ARG A 119 0.12 -15.80 8.15
C ARG A 119 0.95 -14.62 7.63
N ALA A 120 0.34 -13.42 7.55
CA ALA A 120 1.05 -12.21 7.13
C ALA A 120 2.23 -11.87 8.06
N PHE A 121 2.07 -12.07 9.37
CA PHE A 121 3.15 -11.92 10.35
C PHE A 121 4.29 -12.92 10.08
N LEU A 122 3.98 -14.20 9.92
CA LEU A 122 4.99 -15.23 9.62
C LEU A 122 5.73 -14.94 8.31
N TYR A 123 5.04 -14.49 7.29
CA TYR A 123 5.67 -14.04 6.04
C TYR A 123 6.61 -12.85 6.27
N GLY A 124 6.20 -11.89 7.09
CA GLY A 124 7.06 -10.77 7.50
C GLY A 124 8.35 -11.25 8.18
N LEU A 125 8.25 -12.24 9.07
CA LEU A 125 9.40 -12.85 9.74
C LEU A 125 10.35 -13.53 8.75
N SER A 126 9.83 -14.26 7.75
CA SER A 126 10.66 -14.94 6.74
C SER A 126 11.50 -13.95 5.92
N PHE A 127 11.05 -12.71 5.80
CA PHE A 127 11.80 -11.65 5.09
C PHE A 127 12.87 -10.97 5.95
N ILE A 128 12.97 -11.24 7.24
CA ILE A 128 13.99 -10.61 8.11
C ILE A 128 15.39 -10.99 7.64
N GLY A 129 15.64 -12.27 7.38
CA GLY A 129 16.94 -12.74 6.87
C GLY A 129 17.36 -12.02 5.57
N TRP A 130 16.45 -11.88 4.63
CA TRP A 130 16.69 -11.15 3.39
C TRP A 130 16.96 -9.66 3.62
N THR A 131 16.31 -9.07 4.63
CA THR A 131 16.54 -7.67 4.99
C THR A 131 17.93 -7.47 5.58
N VAL A 132 18.40 -8.41 6.41
CA VAL A 132 19.77 -8.38 6.96
C VAL A 132 20.81 -8.49 5.85
N ILE A 133 20.63 -9.39 4.88
CA ILE A 133 21.51 -9.51 3.71
C ILE A 133 21.50 -8.20 2.91
N GLY A 134 20.33 -7.60 2.73
CA GLY A 134 20.19 -6.30 2.07
C GLY A 134 20.99 -5.20 2.77
N MET A 135 20.97 -5.16 4.10
CA MET A 135 21.76 -4.20 4.90
C MET A 135 23.27 -4.46 4.81
N ALA A 136 23.69 -5.73 4.89
CA ALA A 136 25.10 -6.12 4.78
C ALA A 136 25.74 -5.73 3.44
N THR A 137 24.93 -5.59 2.38
CA THR A 137 25.37 -5.16 1.04
C THR A 137 25.17 -3.67 0.77
N LEU A 138 25.17 -2.83 1.82
CA LEU A 138 24.90 -1.39 1.73
C LEU A 138 23.60 -1.04 0.98
N GLY A 139 22.63 -1.94 1.01
CA GLY A 139 21.32 -1.76 0.39
C GLY A 139 21.22 -2.20 -1.07
N VAL A 140 22.31 -2.53 -1.75
CA VAL A 140 22.31 -2.91 -3.18
C VAL A 140 21.41 -4.11 -3.43
N VAL A 141 21.62 -5.22 -2.71
CA VAL A 141 20.77 -6.43 -2.80
C VAL A 141 19.34 -6.13 -2.33
N GLY A 142 19.19 -5.25 -1.33
CA GLY A 142 17.90 -4.80 -0.86
C GLY A 142 17.06 -4.16 -1.95
N VAL A 143 17.63 -3.22 -2.69
CA VAL A 143 16.92 -2.47 -3.75
C VAL A 143 16.68 -3.34 -4.99
N LEU A 144 17.69 -4.08 -5.46
CA LEU A 144 17.63 -4.79 -6.73
C LEU A 144 16.85 -6.12 -6.66
N PHE A 145 16.90 -6.80 -5.52
CA PHE A 145 16.32 -8.15 -5.39
C PHE A 145 15.25 -8.23 -4.30
N VAL A 146 15.55 -7.82 -3.06
CA VAL A 146 14.65 -8.05 -1.93
C VAL A 146 13.37 -7.25 -2.05
N ASN A 147 13.43 -5.97 -2.41
CA ASN A 147 12.25 -5.11 -2.52
C ASN A 147 11.31 -5.52 -3.67
N PRO A 148 11.79 -5.81 -4.90
CA PRO A 148 10.94 -6.33 -5.97
C PRO A 148 10.31 -7.67 -5.59
N TYR A 149 11.10 -8.58 -5.00
CA TYR A 149 10.59 -9.88 -4.57
C TYR A 149 9.50 -9.75 -3.50
N LYS A 150 9.70 -8.90 -2.47
CA LYS A 150 8.67 -8.58 -1.48
C LYS A 150 7.42 -7.98 -2.13
N ALA A 151 7.58 -7.09 -3.08
CA ALA A 151 6.47 -6.44 -3.75
C ALA A 151 5.61 -7.47 -4.52
N ALA A 152 6.25 -8.35 -5.28
CA ALA A 152 5.60 -9.44 -6.00
C ALA A 152 4.90 -10.41 -5.04
N PHE A 153 5.59 -10.84 -3.99
CA PHE A 153 5.05 -11.75 -2.98
C PHE A 153 3.78 -11.19 -2.32
N TYR A 154 3.81 -9.95 -1.88
CA TYR A 154 2.63 -9.36 -1.23
C TYR A 154 1.50 -9.02 -2.21
N ALA A 155 1.78 -8.83 -3.49
CA ALA A 155 0.74 -8.72 -4.50
C ALA A 155 0.03 -10.07 -4.72
N GLU A 156 0.79 -11.18 -4.78
CA GLU A 156 0.22 -12.52 -4.82
C GLU A 156 -0.59 -12.85 -3.56
N PHE A 157 -0.07 -12.48 -2.40
CA PHE A 157 -0.80 -12.62 -1.14
C PHE A 157 -2.13 -11.86 -1.16
N TYR A 158 -2.12 -10.59 -1.63
CA TYR A 158 -3.33 -9.80 -1.79
C TYR A 158 -4.32 -10.47 -2.74
N ALA A 159 -3.86 -10.90 -3.91
CA ALA A 159 -4.72 -11.53 -4.91
C ALA A 159 -5.37 -12.83 -4.39
N ASN A 160 -4.63 -13.63 -3.65
CA ASN A 160 -5.15 -14.85 -3.03
C ASN A 160 -6.23 -14.52 -1.98
N VAL A 161 -5.93 -13.59 -1.07
CA VAL A 161 -6.89 -13.16 -0.04
C VAL A 161 -8.14 -12.53 -0.67
N ARG A 162 -7.96 -11.76 -1.76
CA ARG A 162 -9.05 -11.18 -2.55
C ARG A 162 -9.95 -12.25 -3.16
N ALA A 163 -9.37 -13.25 -3.82
CA ALA A 163 -10.12 -14.35 -4.43
C ALA A 163 -10.98 -15.09 -3.39
N VAL A 164 -10.38 -15.51 -2.28
CA VAL A 164 -11.10 -16.19 -1.19
C VAL A 164 -12.17 -15.30 -0.55
N TYR A 165 -11.94 -14.00 -0.49
CA TYR A 165 -12.94 -13.06 0.05
C TYR A 165 -14.14 -12.92 -0.89
N LEU A 166 -13.92 -12.84 -2.20
CA LEU A 166 -14.97 -12.73 -3.22
C LEU A 166 -15.81 -14.02 -3.35
N GLU A 167 -15.21 -15.19 -3.09
CA GLU A 167 -15.97 -16.44 -2.99
C GLU A 167 -16.97 -16.44 -1.84
N LYS A 168 -16.64 -15.77 -0.74
CA LYS A 168 -17.49 -15.68 0.46
C LYS A 168 -18.51 -14.55 0.40
N GLU A 169 -18.13 -13.44 -0.18
CA GLU A 169 -18.95 -12.23 -0.32
C GLU A 169 -18.93 -11.76 -1.79
N PRO A 170 -19.70 -12.40 -2.70
CA PRO A 170 -19.71 -12.07 -4.14
C PRO A 170 -20.13 -10.63 -4.42
N GLU A 171 -20.96 -10.03 -3.56
CA GLU A 171 -21.38 -8.62 -3.69
C GLU A 171 -20.21 -7.64 -3.58
N ALA A 172 -19.09 -8.05 -2.98
CA ALA A 172 -17.91 -7.21 -2.86
C ALA A 172 -17.18 -6.98 -4.20
N VAL A 173 -17.54 -7.71 -5.27
CA VAL A 173 -17.00 -7.49 -6.63
C VAL A 173 -17.18 -6.04 -7.06
N GLN A 174 -18.33 -5.41 -6.76
CA GLN A 174 -18.59 -4.03 -7.09
C GLN A 174 -17.59 -3.02 -6.47
N TRP A 175 -16.98 -3.37 -5.32
CA TRP A 175 -16.01 -2.54 -4.61
C TRP A 175 -14.58 -2.75 -5.11
N LEU A 176 -14.30 -3.96 -5.60
CA LEU A 176 -12.99 -4.42 -6.04
C LEU A 176 -12.91 -4.53 -7.58
N ASN A 177 -13.93 -4.06 -8.26
CA ASN A 177 -13.96 -4.06 -9.71
C ASN A 177 -12.95 -3.07 -10.26
N ASP A 178 -12.17 -3.55 -11.21
CA ASP A 178 -11.06 -2.86 -11.83
C ASP A 178 -11.54 -1.95 -12.99
N SER A 179 -12.38 -0.99 -12.65
CA SER A 179 -13.00 -0.08 -13.63
C SER A 179 -12.03 0.88 -14.32
N TYR A 180 -10.74 0.84 -13.98
CA TYR A 180 -9.70 1.72 -14.53
C TYR A 180 -8.59 0.96 -15.28
N LEU A 181 -8.80 -0.32 -15.58
CA LEU A 181 -7.90 -1.14 -16.42
C LEU A 181 -8.00 -0.80 -17.90
#